data_e36124f536d4ba2ecf9ec1b9aa293506
#
_entry.id   e36124f536d4ba2ecf9ec1b9aa293506
#
_cell.length_a   1.000
_cell.length_b   1.000
_cell.length_c   1.000
_cell.angle_alpha   90.00
_cell.angle_beta   90.00
_cell.angle_gamma   90.00
#
_symmetry.space_group_name_H-M   'P 1'
#
loop_
_entity.id
_entity.type
_entity.pdbx_description
1 polymer ?
#
loop_
_entity_poly.entity_id
_entity_poly.type
_entity_poly.pdbx_seq_one_letter_code
_entity_poly.pdbx_strand_id
1 'polypeptide(L)'
;MIEPLVTIVISARESHWPAEQSLQTVLADDAAPFELIYLDMMSPPAVAQMIQRYAQARDFKVIRHDQWIAPATARKLALDLVKTRFVAFIDNDVLVERGCLERLVACAEETGAAVVGPLYLQAGADHPVTIHMAGGALEWTGGGHRALISESHTFLGVSIEQAGPLTRGPVDFLEYHYCLARTDLLKRPGALSDEILLVHEHIDLALFAREQGLSVWMEPAARVTYLAFRPQRLRDLAFYRRRWDFEACEDSLRAFGRRWPVADESGMYDPVRHFVRARLGAVEFSREGPNSPDLAQPMTPAELAQTRCALREQAIARGYGEPAVQALEGACNFATLIFDGIYRPDGRPFLNHAIGTASALIRYELRTDIVVAGLLHAAYTHRPDWMARDEVCRVLTTGGVERLVREQSDSKVHAAAGNAGPEMLTVHETEGLCIRAANEADMRLSGEYRATGRAIEFTEAGLALLAGALAYIGRDGLAATAAHPIGVGAQTDLFGVHTLHGSFRLDAKNRRLDWIRTRA
;
A
#
# COMPACT_ATOMS: atom_id res chain seq x y z
N MET A 1 0.50 -37.86 -25.25
CA MET A 1 0.42 -36.52 -24.64
C MET A 1 1.63 -35.76 -25.15
N ILE A 2 1.49 -34.50 -25.51
CA ILE A 2 2.61 -33.64 -25.89
C ILE A 2 3.36 -33.31 -24.61
N GLU A 3 4.67 -33.55 -24.57
CA GLU A 3 5.48 -33.20 -23.40
C GLU A 3 5.54 -31.68 -23.22
N PRO A 4 5.36 -31.16 -21.99
CA PRO A 4 5.46 -29.73 -21.72
C PRO A 4 6.85 -29.18 -22.06
N LEU A 5 6.89 -28.08 -22.80
CA LEU A 5 8.13 -27.36 -23.11
C LEU A 5 8.50 -26.33 -22.03
N VAL A 6 7.58 -25.97 -21.17
CA VAL A 6 7.71 -24.89 -20.19
C VAL A 6 7.34 -25.37 -18.80
N THR A 7 8.12 -24.99 -17.81
CA THR A 7 7.72 -24.96 -16.39
C THR A 7 7.41 -23.54 -15.98
N ILE A 8 6.17 -23.28 -15.59
CA ILE A 8 5.78 -22.01 -14.98
C ILE A 8 6.15 -22.03 -13.48
N VAL A 9 6.81 -20.99 -13.01
CA VAL A 9 7.16 -20.79 -11.60
C VAL A 9 6.49 -19.52 -11.11
N ILE A 10 5.49 -19.66 -10.23
CA ILE A 10 4.80 -18.52 -9.60
C ILE A 10 5.44 -18.24 -8.26
N SER A 11 5.73 -16.96 -7.97
CA SER A 11 6.24 -16.50 -6.68
C SER A 11 5.49 -15.25 -6.18
N ALA A 12 5.37 -15.10 -4.86
CA ALA A 12 4.84 -13.87 -4.30
C ALA A 12 5.82 -12.72 -4.48
N ARG A 13 5.32 -11.55 -4.92
CA ARG A 13 6.13 -10.33 -5.08
C ARG A 13 5.97 -9.38 -3.90
N GLU A 14 4.75 -8.88 -3.66
CA GLU A 14 4.50 -7.82 -2.67
C GLU A 14 3.39 -8.18 -1.67
N SER A 15 2.45 -9.01 -2.06
CA SER A 15 1.29 -9.39 -1.25
C SER A 15 0.73 -10.74 -1.69
N HIS A 16 -0.14 -11.31 -0.87
CA HIS A 16 -0.74 -12.62 -1.13
C HIS A 16 -2.21 -12.55 -1.56
N TRP A 17 -2.89 -11.42 -1.34
CA TRP A 17 -4.32 -11.35 -1.59
C TRP A 17 -4.73 -11.48 -3.07
N PRO A 18 -3.91 -11.08 -4.08
CA PRO A 18 -4.27 -11.27 -5.50
C PRO A 18 -3.97 -12.69 -6.01
N ALA A 19 -3.32 -13.53 -5.21
CA ALA A 19 -2.79 -14.83 -5.63
C ALA A 19 -3.82 -15.75 -6.28
N GLU A 20 -5.07 -15.78 -5.78
CA GLU A 20 -6.13 -16.62 -6.36
C GLU A 20 -6.50 -16.18 -7.77
N GLN A 21 -6.74 -14.88 -7.97
CA GLN A 21 -7.10 -14.34 -9.28
C GLN A 21 -5.95 -14.52 -10.28
N SER A 22 -4.71 -14.28 -9.88
CA SER A 22 -3.53 -14.51 -10.71
C SER A 22 -3.42 -15.98 -11.11
N LEU A 23 -3.47 -16.91 -10.15
CA LEU A 23 -3.39 -18.35 -10.39
C LEU A 23 -4.49 -18.84 -11.33
N GLN A 24 -5.72 -18.34 -11.17
CA GLN A 24 -6.84 -18.68 -12.07
C GLN A 24 -6.56 -18.30 -13.52
N THR A 25 -5.97 -17.13 -13.78
CA THR A 25 -5.64 -16.69 -15.15
C THR A 25 -4.50 -17.51 -15.75
N VAL A 26 -3.48 -17.87 -14.95
CA VAL A 26 -2.41 -18.78 -15.39
C VAL A 26 -2.97 -20.16 -15.76
N LEU A 27 -3.83 -20.73 -14.92
CA LEU A 27 -4.46 -22.04 -15.18
C LEU A 27 -5.47 -22.02 -16.32
N ALA A 28 -5.96 -20.86 -16.73
CA ALA A 28 -6.85 -20.65 -17.87
C ALA A 28 -6.08 -20.42 -19.19
N ASP A 29 -4.78 -20.18 -19.14
CA ASP A 29 -3.90 -20.07 -20.32
C ASP A 29 -3.44 -21.48 -20.79
N ASP A 30 -4.37 -22.25 -21.29
CA ASP A 30 -4.24 -23.67 -21.65
C ASP A 30 -3.90 -23.91 -23.13
N ALA A 31 -3.51 -22.88 -23.87
CA ALA A 31 -3.15 -22.98 -25.28
C ALA A 31 -1.88 -23.80 -25.53
N ALA A 32 -0.94 -23.81 -24.56
CA ALA A 32 0.27 -24.62 -24.58
C ALA A 32 0.38 -25.45 -23.28
N PRO A 33 0.79 -26.74 -23.34
CA PRO A 33 0.98 -27.55 -22.13
C PRO A 33 2.17 -27.04 -21.32
N PHE A 34 2.02 -26.96 -19.99
CA PHE A 34 3.06 -26.55 -19.06
C PHE A 34 3.07 -27.38 -17.78
N GLU A 35 4.21 -27.44 -17.10
CA GLU A 35 4.34 -27.82 -15.70
C GLU A 35 4.22 -26.57 -14.83
N LEU A 36 3.70 -26.71 -13.60
CA LEU A 36 3.57 -25.58 -12.68
C LEU A 36 4.24 -25.86 -11.33
N ILE A 37 5.04 -24.93 -10.86
CA ILE A 37 5.59 -24.88 -9.50
C ILE A 37 5.11 -23.58 -8.86
N TYR A 38 4.40 -23.68 -7.73
CA TYR A 38 4.04 -22.52 -6.93
C TYR A 38 4.95 -22.39 -5.71
N LEU A 39 5.63 -21.25 -5.59
CA LEU A 39 6.48 -20.92 -4.45
C LEU A 39 5.64 -20.17 -3.41
N ASP A 40 5.16 -20.89 -2.42
CA ASP A 40 4.35 -20.33 -1.33
C ASP A 40 5.25 -19.80 -0.22
N MET A 41 5.45 -18.50 -0.21
CA MET A 41 6.35 -17.77 0.68
C MET A 41 5.56 -17.04 1.75
N MET A 42 5.54 -17.56 2.98
CA MET A 42 4.86 -16.94 4.13
C MET A 42 3.39 -16.60 3.89
N SER A 43 2.68 -17.24 2.96
CA SER A 43 1.29 -16.88 2.73
C SER A 43 0.44 -17.14 3.99
N PRO A 44 -0.53 -16.29 4.29
CA PRO A 44 -1.49 -16.52 5.37
C PRO A 44 -2.21 -17.87 5.22
N PRO A 45 -2.65 -18.50 6.30
CA PRO A 45 -3.24 -19.86 6.25
C PRO A 45 -4.35 -20.03 5.22
N ALA A 46 -5.23 -19.05 5.07
CA ALA A 46 -6.32 -19.10 4.10
C ALA A 46 -5.80 -19.12 2.63
N VAL A 47 -4.74 -18.36 2.35
CA VAL A 47 -4.10 -18.34 1.02
C VAL A 47 -3.35 -19.64 0.77
N ALA A 48 -2.59 -20.14 1.75
CA ALA A 48 -1.92 -21.43 1.65
C ALA A 48 -2.90 -22.58 1.36
N GLN A 49 -4.02 -22.62 2.08
CA GLN A 49 -5.09 -23.61 1.84
C GLN A 49 -5.71 -23.48 0.45
N MET A 50 -5.90 -22.24 -0.01
CA MET A 50 -6.38 -21.98 -1.37
C MET A 50 -5.40 -22.55 -2.41
N ILE A 51 -4.11 -22.24 -2.31
CA ILE A 51 -3.06 -22.73 -3.21
C ILE A 51 -3.05 -24.28 -3.21
N GLN A 52 -3.10 -24.93 -2.05
CA GLN A 52 -3.13 -26.38 -1.94
C GLN A 52 -4.35 -27.01 -2.60
N ARG A 53 -5.54 -26.40 -2.47
CA ARG A 53 -6.74 -26.89 -3.17
C ARG A 53 -6.58 -26.87 -4.69
N TYR A 54 -6.02 -25.77 -5.24
CA TYR A 54 -5.74 -25.69 -6.68
C TYR A 54 -4.67 -26.70 -7.09
N ALA A 55 -3.62 -26.89 -6.29
CA ALA A 55 -2.55 -27.84 -6.56
C ALA A 55 -3.08 -29.28 -6.65
N GLN A 56 -3.94 -29.67 -5.73
CA GLN A 56 -4.59 -30.99 -5.76
C GLN A 56 -5.54 -31.16 -6.96
N ALA A 57 -6.28 -30.13 -7.32
CA ALA A 57 -7.25 -30.18 -8.43
C ALA A 57 -6.58 -30.16 -9.82
N ARG A 58 -5.39 -29.60 -9.96
CA ARG A 58 -4.70 -29.37 -11.23
C ARG A 58 -3.34 -30.08 -11.32
N ASP A 59 -2.96 -30.88 -10.31
CA ASP A 59 -1.74 -31.67 -10.20
C ASP A 59 -0.47 -30.87 -10.46
N PHE A 60 -0.25 -29.82 -9.65
CA PHE A 60 0.99 -29.04 -9.68
C PHE A 60 1.72 -29.02 -8.34
N LYS A 61 3.02 -28.68 -8.39
CA LYS A 61 3.88 -28.70 -7.21
C LYS A 61 3.82 -27.40 -6.43
N VAL A 62 3.72 -27.50 -5.09
CA VAL A 62 3.84 -26.38 -4.15
C VAL A 62 5.10 -26.56 -3.32
N ILE A 63 5.93 -25.50 -3.27
CA ILE A 63 7.07 -25.42 -2.36
C ILE A 63 6.74 -24.34 -1.36
N ARG A 64 6.52 -24.75 -0.10
CA ARG A 64 6.18 -23.82 0.97
C ARG A 64 7.39 -23.49 1.83
N HIS A 65 7.56 -22.19 2.09
CA HIS A 65 8.47 -21.68 3.11
C HIS A 65 7.70 -20.82 4.11
N ASP A 66 7.84 -21.16 5.40
CA ASP A 66 7.19 -20.42 6.48
C ASP A 66 7.98 -19.16 6.90
N GLN A 67 9.20 -19.02 6.38
CA GLN A 67 10.02 -17.82 6.54
C GLN A 67 10.13 -17.08 5.22
N TRP A 68 10.34 -15.77 5.32
CA TRP A 68 10.58 -14.94 4.14
C TRP A 68 11.91 -15.30 3.49
N ILE A 69 11.88 -15.48 2.18
CA ILE A 69 13.07 -15.57 1.32
C ILE A 69 12.91 -14.58 0.17
N ALA A 70 14.05 -14.03 -0.29
CA ALA A 70 14.03 -13.06 -1.38
C ALA A 70 13.51 -13.70 -2.69
N PRO A 71 12.80 -12.94 -3.54
CA PRO A 71 12.25 -13.47 -4.80
C PRO A 71 13.29 -14.13 -5.70
N ALA A 72 14.49 -13.57 -5.82
CA ALA A 72 15.59 -14.17 -6.61
C ALA A 72 16.02 -15.53 -6.03
N THR A 73 16.15 -15.65 -4.70
CA THR A 73 16.47 -16.92 -4.02
C THR A 73 15.38 -17.95 -4.26
N ALA A 74 14.11 -17.55 -4.18
CA ALA A 74 12.98 -18.42 -4.42
C ALA A 74 12.99 -19.00 -5.85
N ARG A 75 13.20 -18.15 -6.86
CA ARG A 75 13.30 -18.58 -8.26
C ARG A 75 14.44 -19.61 -8.47
N LYS A 76 15.57 -19.39 -7.80
CA LYS A 76 16.72 -20.29 -7.84
C LYS A 76 16.40 -21.67 -7.25
N LEU A 77 15.69 -21.73 -6.11
CA LEU A 77 15.24 -23.00 -5.50
C LEU A 77 14.30 -23.79 -6.43
N ALA A 78 13.43 -23.12 -7.15
CA ALA A 78 12.55 -23.78 -8.11
C ALA A 78 13.32 -24.35 -9.31
N LEU A 79 14.38 -23.69 -9.73
CA LEU A 79 15.14 -24.05 -10.93
C LEU A 79 15.77 -25.44 -10.87
N ASP A 80 16.11 -25.93 -9.66
CA ASP A 80 16.64 -27.29 -9.47
C ASP A 80 15.63 -28.38 -9.82
N LEU A 81 14.34 -28.05 -9.79
CA LEU A 81 13.25 -28.97 -10.10
C LEU A 81 12.81 -28.92 -11.57
N VAL A 82 13.24 -27.89 -12.31
CA VAL A 82 12.85 -27.67 -13.69
C VAL A 82 13.61 -28.62 -14.62
N LYS A 83 12.85 -29.32 -15.48
CA LYS A 83 13.38 -30.23 -16.51
C LYS A 83 13.06 -29.79 -17.94
N THR A 84 12.11 -28.88 -18.09
CA THR A 84 11.63 -28.37 -19.36
C THR A 84 12.66 -27.46 -20.06
N ARG A 85 12.48 -27.24 -21.35
CA ARG A 85 13.39 -26.40 -22.18
C ARG A 85 13.36 -24.93 -21.77
N PHE A 86 12.19 -24.44 -21.31
CA PHE A 86 11.98 -23.07 -20.87
C PHE A 86 11.44 -23.03 -19.45
N VAL A 87 11.70 -21.93 -18.76
CA VAL A 87 11.07 -21.54 -17.49
C VAL A 87 10.34 -20.23 -17.70
N ALA A 88 9.09 -20.15 -17.25
CA ALA A 88 8.34 -18.90 -17.18
C ALA A 88 8.23 -18.48 -15.71
N PHE A 89 8.92 -17.41 -15.30
CA PHE A 89 8.73 -16.79 -13.99
C PHE A 89 7.54 -15.84 -14.04
N ILE A 90 6.65 -15.95 -13.06
CA ILE A 90 5.46 -15.10 -12.94
C ILE A 90 5.30 -14.63 -11.48
N ASP A 91 5.03 -13.35 -11.28
CA ASP A 91 4.63 -12.82 -9.99
C ASP A 91 3.15 -13.14 -9.70
N ASN A 92 2.80 -13.37 -8.43
CA ASN A 92 1.44 -13.78 -8.01
C ASN A 92 0.39 -12.65 -8.06
N ASP A 93 0.71 -11.52 -8.64
CA ASP A 93 -0.12 -10.34 -8.78
C ASP A 93 -0.28 -9.88 -10.25
N VAL A 94 -0.13 -10.85 -11.15
CA VAL A 94 -0.21 -10.66 -12.60
C VAL A 94 -1.39 -11.44 -13.17
N LEU A 95 -2.20 -10.80 -13.98
CA LEU A 95 -3.27 -11.44 -14.76
C LEU A 95 -2.74 -11.75 -16.15
N VAL A 96 -2.88 -13.00 -16.58
CA VAL A 96 -2.37 -13.51 -17.85
C VAL A 96 -3.51 -13.57 -18.87
N GLU A 97 -3.32 -12.99 -20.06
CA GLU A 97 -4.27 -13.16 -21.18
C GLU A 97 -4.08 -14.53 -21.84
N ARG A 98 -5.18 -15.12 -22.32
CA ARG A 98 -5.16 -16.42 -23.02
C ARG A 98 -4.25 -16.42 -24.24
N GLY A 99 -3.48 -17.50 -24.40
CA GLY A 99 -2.49 -17.66 -25.44
C GLY A 99 -1.22 -16.87 -25.24
N CYS A 100 -1.00 -16.29 -24.05
CA CYS A 100 0.21 -15.55 -23.72
C CYS A 100 1.43 -16.48 -23.77
N LEU A 101 1.39 -17.62 -23.07
CA LEU A 101 2.48 -18.59 -23.03
C LEU A 101 2.85 -19.10 -24.43
N GLU A 102 1.87 -19.48 -25.25
CA GLU A 102 2.09 -19.94 -26.62
C GLU A 102 2.84 -18.92 -27.46
N ARG A 103 2.46 -17.64 -27.38
CA ARG A 103 3.11 -16.54 -28.13
C ARG A 103 4.53 -16.29 -27.67
N LEU A 104 4.80 -16.38 -26.36
CA LEU A 104 6.16 -16.24 -25.83
C LEU A 104 7.07 -17.37 -26.28
N VAL A 105 6.58 -18.62 -26.27
CA VAL A 105 7.32 -19.77 -26.76
C VAL A 105 7.61 -19.65 -28.26
N ALA A 106 6.60 -19.29 -29.06
CA ALA A 106 6.76 -19.08 -30.50
C ALA A 106 7.80 -17.99 -30.79
N CYS A 107 7.77 -16.86 -30.06
CA CYS A 107 8.78 -15.82 -30.19
C CYS A 107 10.18 -16.34 -29.86
N ALA A 108 10.35 -17.08 -28.75
CA ALA A 108 11.64 -17.65 -28.36
C ALA A 108 12.21 -18.64 -29.42
N GLU A 109 11.34 -19.47 -30.02
CA GLU A 109 11.74 -20.45 -31.04
C GLU A 109 12.07 -19.79 -32.38
N GLU A 110 11.28 -18.82 -32.82
CA GLU A 110 11.46 -18.12 -34.10
C GLU A 110 12.71 -17.21 -34.10
N THR A 111 12.99 -16.55 -32.96
CA THR A 111 14.08 -15.58 -32.86
C THR A 111 15.37 -16.15 -32.27
N GLY A 112 15.30 -17.30 -31.62
CA GLY A 112 16.40 -17.84 -30.83
C GLY A 112 16.69 -17.08 -29.54
N ALA A 113 15.78 -16.17 -29.13
CA ALA A 113 15.93 -15.37 -27.92
C ALA A 113 16.11 -16.24 -26.67
N ALA A 114 16.97 -15.79 -25.76
CA ALA A 114 17.21 -16.49 -24.50
C ALA A 114 16.19 -16.07 -23.41
N VAL A 115 15.68 -14.86 -23.52
CA VAL A 115 14.66 -14.30 -22.62
C VAL A 115 13.60 -13.60 -23.46
N VAL A 116 12.32 -13.88 -23.19
CA VAL A 116 11.20 -13.25 -23.88
C VAL A 116 10.16 -12.80 -22.85
N GLY A 117 9.67 -11.57 -22.98
CA GLY A 117 8.59 -11.05 -22.15
C GLY A 117 7.41 -10.54 -22.97
N PRO A 118 6.23 -10.46 -22.34
CA PRO A 118 5.04 -9.92 -22.95
C PRO A 118 5.03 -8.38 -22.97
N LEU A 119 3.97 -7.80 -23.52
CA LEU A 119 3.57 -6.43 -23.20
C LEU A 119 3.01 -6.42 -21.77
N TYR A 120 3.65 -5.68 -20.88
CA TYR A 120 3.19 -5.52 -19.51
C TYR A 120 2.24 -4.33 -19.44
N LEU A 121 1.00 -4.58 -19.02
CA LEU A 121 0.02 -3.58 -18.66
C LEU A 121 0.00 -3.39 -17.15
N GLN A 122 -0.50 -2.26 -16.68
CA GLN A 122 -0.76 -2.01 -15.27
C GLN A 122 -2.18 -1.53 -15.06
N ALA A 123 -2.81 -1.99 -13.98
CA ALA A 123 -4.17 -1.66 -13.64
C ALA A 123 -4.40 -1.59 -12.13
N GLY A 124 -5.50 -0.97 -11.73
CA GLY A 124 -6.04 -0.97 -10.37
C GLY A 124 -7.53 -0.63 -10.41
N ALA A 125 -8.22 -0.73 -9.27
CA ALA A 125 -9.67 -0.56 -9.20
C ALA A 125 -10.16 0.80 -9.76
N ASP A 126 -9.41 1.86 -9.48
CA ASP A 126 -9.76 3.24 -9.83
C ASP A 126 -8.76 3.88 -10.83
N HIS A 127 -7.96 3.03 -11.48
CA HIS A 127 -6.95 3.48 -12.44
C HIS A 127 -7.22 2.87 -13.82
N PRO A 128 -7.15 3.66 -14.90
CA PRO A 128 -7.27 3.13 -16.25
C PRO A 128 -6.11 2.17 -16.56
N VAL A 129 -6.37 1.20 -17.41
CA VAL A 129 -5.31 0.31 -17.89
C VAL A 129 -4.33 1.10 -18.77
N THR A 130 -3.06 1.07 -18.39
CA THR A 130 -1.96 1.69 -19.15
C THR A 130 -0.81 0.71 -19.32
N ILE A 131 0.13 1.03 -20.19
CA ILE A 131 1.35 0.24 -20.36
C ILE A 131 2.22 0.47 -19.12
N HIS A 132 2.64 -0.64 -18.48
CA HIS A 132 3.70 -0.64 -17.49
C HIS A 132 5.06 -0.67 -18.17
N MET A 133 5.23 -1.56 -19.15
CA MET A 133 6.47 -1.66 -19.92
C MET A 133 6.23 -2.37 -21.26
N ALA A 134 6.67 -1.75 -22.35
CA ALA A 134 6.79 -2.36 -23.68
C ALA A 134 8.27 -2.61 -24.00
N GLY A 135 8.93 -3.40 -23.14
CA GLY A 135 10.38 -3.57 -23.11
C GLY A 135 11.09 -2.47 -22.32
N GLY A 136 12.25 -2.79 -21.78
CA GLY A 136 13.12 -1.86 -21.08
C GLY A 136 14.29 -1.39 -21.93
N ALA A 137 14.72 -0.14 -21.75
CA ALA A 137 15.92 0.42 -22.37
C ALA A 137 16.94 0.84 -21.32
N LEU A 138 18.23 0.58 -21.59
CA LEU A 138 19.37 0.97 -20.77
C LEU A 138 20.23 1.96 -21.54
N GLU A 139 20.35 3.17 -21.01
CA GLU A 139 21.22 4.19 -21.56
C GLU A 139 22.54 4.22 -20.79
N TRP A 140 23.64 4.04 -21.51
CA TRP A 140 25.00 4.06 -20.97
C TRP A 140 25.68 5.37 -21.35
N THR A 141 26.14 6.13 -20.34
CA THR A 141 26.86 7.38 -20.55
C THR A 141 28.19 7.37 -19.82
N GLY A 142 29.15 8.12 -20.34
CA GLY A 142 30.51 8.18 -19.78
C GLY A 142 31.42 7.08 -20.31
N GLY A 143 32.70 7.19 -19.94
CA GLY A 143 33.77 6.24 -20.32
C GLY A 143 34.77 6.09 -19.19
N GLY A 144 35.56 5.02 -19.21
CA GLY A 144 36.55 4.72 -18.19
C GLY A 144 36.16 3.54 -17.30
N HIS A 145 36.56 3.55 -16.03
CA HIS A 145 36.41 2.39 -15.15
C HIS A 145 35.00 2.16 -14.63
N ARG A 146 34.11 3.17 -14.70
CA ARG A 146 32.71 3.07 -14.32
C ARG A 146 31.84 3.92 -15.25
N ALA A 147 30.85 3.30 -15.87
CA ALA A 147 29.86 3.98 -16.66
C ALA A 147 28.68 4.43 -15.80
N LEU A 148 28.02 5.51 -16.19
CA LEU A 148 26.69 5.86 -15.69
C LEU A 148 25.67 5.08 -16.51
N ILE A 149 24.64 4.56 -15.83
CA ILE A 149 23.56 3.83 -16.47
C ILE A 149 22.21 4.41 -15.99
N SER A 150 21.27 4.53 -16.90
CA SER A 150 19.87 4.82 -16.57
C SER A 150 18.96 3.78 -17.20
N GLU A 151 17.91 3.42 -16.48
CA GLU A 151 16.86 2.52 -16.96
C GLU A 151 15.59 3.30 -17.30
N SER A 152 14.87 2.82 -18.30
CA SER A 152 13.55 3.32 -18.63
C SER A 152 12.62 2.21 -19.08
N HIS A 153 11.36 2.30 -18.68
CA HIS A 153 10.29 1.44 -19.18
C HIS A 153 9.63 2.12 -20.38
N THR A 154 9.74 1.52 -21.54
CA THR A 154 9.19 2.09 -22.77
C THR A 154 7.67 2.19 -22.68
N PHE A 155 7.10 3.35 -22.97
CA PHE A 155 5.68 3.69 -22.90
C PHE A 155 5.04 3.62 -21.49
N LEU A 156 5.81 3.73 -20.42
CA LEU A 156 5.26 3.74 -19.06
C LEU A 156 4.14 4.79 -18.90
N GLY A 157 2.96 4.34 -18.43
CA GLY A 157 1.80 5.19 -18.16
C GLY A 157 0.99 5.60 -19.39
N VAL A 158 1.41 5.21 -20.59
CA VAL A 158 0.72 5.50 -21.86
C VAL A 158 -0.40 4.47 -22.09
N SER A 159 -1.55 4.87 -22.62
CA SER A 159 -2.59 3.90 -23.03
C SER A 159 -2.16 3.11 -24.28
N ILE A 160 -2.72 1.92 -24.48
CA ILE A 160 -2.41 1.11 -25.67
C ILE A 160 -2.77 1.86 -26.96
N GLU A 161 -3.87 2.60 -26.96
CA GLU A 161 -4.35 3.38 -28.12
C GLU A 161 -3.37 4.52 -28.44
N GLN A 162 -2.82 5.17 -27.43
CA GLN A 162 -1.84 6.27 -27.60
C GLN A 162 -0.47 5.76 -28.06
N ALA A 163 -0.07 4.57 -27.61
CA ALA A 163 1.19 3.95 -28.02
C ALA A 163 1.17 3.51 -29.49
N GLY A 164 -0.02 3.24 -30.05
CA GLY A 164 -0.17 2.73 -31.41
C GLY A 164 0.32 1.28 -31.59
N PRO A 165 0.56 0.84 -32.83
CA PRO A 165 1.01 -0.52 -33.10
C PRO A 165 2.41 -0.80 -32.52
N LEU A 166 2.50 -1.77 -31.61
CA LEU A 166 3.76 -2.25 -31.05
C LEU A 166 4.27 -3.45 -31.88
N THR A 167 5.56 -3.53 -32.08
CA THR A 167 6.20 -4.59 -32.86
C THR A 167 7.11 -5.45 -31.98
N ARG A 168 7.14 -6.76 -32.28
CA ARG A 168 8.10 -7.68 -31.71
C ARG A 168 9.54 -7.21 -32.00
N GLY A 169 10.40 -7.23 -31.00
CA GLY A 169 11.77 -6.77 -31.18
C GLY A 169 12.69 -7.04 -29.99
N PRO A 170 14.02 -6.91 -30.21
CA PRO A 170 14.98 -6.97 -29.12
C PRO A 170 14.84 -5.76 -28.20
N VAL A 171 15.07 -5.99 -26.90
CA VAL A 171 15.04 -4.98 -25.84
C VAL A 171 16.24 -5.17 -24.91
N ASP A 172 16.55 -4.17 -24.08
CA ASP A 172 17.69 -4.27 -23.18
C ASP A 172 17.40 -5.14 -21.95
N PHE A 173 16.17 -5.07 -21.40
CA PHE A 173 15.73 -5.89 -20.27
C PHE A 173 14.21 -6.08 -20.25
N LEU A 174 13.77 -6.98 -19.37
CA LEU A 174 12.37 -7.29 -19.10
C LEU A 174 12.19 -7.48 -17.58
N GLU A 175 10.98 -7.34 -17.07
CA GLU A 175 10.68 -7.60 -15.68
C GLU A 175 10.21 -9.04 -15.41
N TYR A 176 10.37 -9.49 -14.16
CA TYR A 176 9.91 -10.82 -13.70
C TYR A 176 8.40 -10.91 -13.48
N HIS A 177 7.64 -9.86 -13.76
CA HIS A 177 6.16 -9.94 -13.73
C HIS A 177 5.65 -11.09 -14.59
N TYR A 178 6.25 -11.31 -15.76
CA TYR A 178 6.15 -12.53 -16.56
C TYR A 178 7.34 -12.58 -17.54
N CYS A 179 8.21 -13.52 -17.33
CA CYS A 179 9.43 -13.63 -18.12
C CYS A 179 9.67 -15.10 -18.48
N LEU A 180 9.65 -15.42 -19.78
CA LEU A 180 10.05 -16.72 -20.31
C LEU A 180 11.56 -16.72 -20.56
N ALA A 181 12.30 -17.66 -20.02
CA ALA A 181 13.73 -17.79 -20.24
C ALA A 181 14.13 -19.23 -20.56
N ARG A 182 15.23 -19.39 -21.30
CA ARG A 182 15.80 -20.69 -21.57
C ARG A 182 16.39 -21.29 -20.29
N THR A 183 16.05 -22.53 -19.99
CA THR A 183 16.53 -23.26 -18.80
C THR A 183 18.06 -23.46 -18.84
N ASP A 184 18.65 -23.68 -20.01
CA ASP A 184 20.09 -23.82 -20.14
C ASP A 184 20.88 -22.53 -19.85
N LEU A 185 20.28 -21.34 -20.12
CA LEU A 185 20.83 -20.06 -19.69
C LEU A 185 20.78 -19.93 -18.18
N LEU A 186 19.60 -20.15 -17.59
CA LEU A 186 19.36 -19.96 -16.15
C LEU A 186 20.22 -20.89 -15.29
N LYS A 187 20.57 -22.08 -15.78
CA LYS A 187 21.42 -23.05 -15.09
C LYS A 187 22.93 -22.78 -15.24
N ARG A 188 23.31 -21.76 -16.00
CA ARG A 188 24.73 -21.36 -16.04
C ARG A 188 25.17 -20.73 -14.74
N PRO A 189 26.38 -20.99 -14.25
CA PRO A 189 26.90 -20.29 -13.06
C PRO A 189 26.85 -18.78 -13.25
N GLY A 190 26.26 -18.09 -12.28
CA GLY A 190 26.13 -16.64 -12.30
C GLY A 190 24.91 -16.10 -13.06
N ALA A 191 24.07 -16.91 -13.70
CA ALA A 191 22.86 -16.43 -14.37
C ALA A 191 21.84 -15.81 -13.39
N LEU A 192 21.68 -16.40 -12.22
CA LEU A 192 20.92 -15.85 -11.10
C LEU A 192 21.89 -15.54 -9.96
N SER A 193 22.06 -14.27 -9.63
CA SER A 193 22.97 -13.81 -8.58
C SER A 193 22.55 -14.32 -7.20
N ASP A 194 23.53 -14.56 -6.33
CA ASP A 194 23.31 -14.83 -4.89
C ASP A 194 23.30 -13.56 -4.04
N GLU A 195 23.61 -12.39 -4.61
CA GLU A 195 23.72 -11.13 -3.90
C GLU A 195 22.71 -10.07 -4.40
N ILE A 196 22.29 -10.12 -5.67
CA ILE A 196 21.30 -9.20 -6.25
C ILE A 196 19.93 -9.84 -6.07
N LEU A 197 19.24 -9.55 -4.96
CA LEU A 197 18.11 -10.35 -4.49
C LEU A 197 16.74 -9.68 -4.60
N LEU A 198 16.67 -8.34 -4.56
CA LEU A 198 15.42 -7.59 -4.44
C LEU A 198 15.17 -6.60 -5.56
N VAL A 199 16.18 -5.90 -6.00
CA VAL A 199 16.13 -4.89 -7.07
C VAL A 199 17.22 -5.16 -8.08
N HIS A 200 16.97 -4.82 -9.34
CA HIS A 200 17.84 -5.04 -10.51
C HIS A 200 18.18 -6.52 -10.85
N GLU A 201 17.57 -7.50 -10.18
CA GLU A 201 17.78 -8.92 -10.50
C GLU A 201 17.36 -9.27 -11.94
N HIS A 202 16.38 -8.57 -12.49
CA HIS A 202 15.91 -8.72 -13.87
C HIS A 202 16.88 -8.09 -14.89
N ILE A 203 17.48 -6.94 -14.55
CA ILE A 203 18.51 -6.30 -15.37
C ILE A 203 19.79 -7.14 -15.33
N ASP A 204 20.13 -7.69 -14.17
CA ASP A 204 21.26 -8.62 -14.00
C ASP A 204 21.17 -9.82 -14.96
N LEU A 205 20.00 -10.46 -15.04
CA LEU A 205 19.79 -11.56 -15.99
C LEU A 205 19.93 -11.11 -17.44
N ALA A 206 19.39 -9.94 -17.78
CA ALA A 206 19.46 -9.41 -19.14
C ALA A 206 20.90 -9.08 -19.57
N LEU A 207 21.68 -8.45 -18.69
CA LEU A 207 23.11 -8.18 -18.93
C LEU A 207 23.92 -9.47 -19.01
N PHE A 208 23.63 -10.46 -18.14
CA PHE A 208 24.26 -11.77 -18.22
C PHE A 208 23.96 -12.47 -19.54
N ALA A 209 22.71 -12.47 -20.01
CA ALA A 209 22.34 -13.03 -21.29
C ALA A 209 23.13 -12.36 -22.44
N ARG A 210 23.26 -11.03 -22.40
CA ARG A 210 24.05 -10.26 -23.39
C ARG A 210 25.53 -10.61 -23.37
N GLU A 211 26.16 -10.79 -22.21
CA GLU A 211 27.54 -11.25 -22.10
C GLU A 211 27.76 -12.65 -22.72
N GLN A 212 26.72 -13.50 -22.68
CA GLN A 212 26.73 -14.80 -23.31
C GLN A 212 26.46 -14.75 -24.84
N GLY A 213 26.34 -13.56 -25.43
CA GLY A 213 26.00 -13.37 -26.84
C GLY A 213 24.55 -13.71 -27.18
N LEU A 214 23.66 -13.70 -26.16
CA LEU A 214 22.24 -14.03 -26.29
C LEU A 214 21.38 -12.75 -26.23
N SER A 215 20.16 -12.83 -26.77
CA SER A 215 19.24 -11.68 -26.87
C SER A 215 18.04 -11.82 -25.97
N VAL A 216 17.49 -10.64 -25.62
CA VAL A 216 16.25 -10.44 -24.87
C VAL A 216 15.22 -9.80 -25.79
N TRP A 217 14.00 -10.32 -25.83
CA TRP A 217 12.95 -9.88 -26.77
C TRP A 217 11.63 -9.59 -26.10
N MET A 218 10.90 -8.62 -26.62
CA MET A 218 9.53 -8.33 -26.26
C MET A 218 8.56 -8.81 -27.34
N GLU A 219 7.50 -9.54 -26.94
CA GLU A 219 6.40 -10.02 -27.77
C GLU A 219 5.10 -9.28 -27.40
N PRO A 220 4.69 -8.26 -28.16
CA PRO A 220 3.53 -7.44 -27.79
C PRO A 220 2.18 -8.11 -27.99
N ALA A 221 2.12 -9.22 -28.75
CA ALA A 221 0.90 -10.00 -28.89
C ALA A 221 0.64 -10.86 -27.65
N ALA A 222 1.65 -11.21 -26.86
CA ALA A 222 1.52 -11.74 -25.51
C ALA A 222 1.28 -10.60 -24.54
N ARG A 223 0.25 -10.69 -23.68
CA ARG A 223 -0.11 -9.60 -22.77
C ARG A 223 -0.37 -10.11 -21.36
N VAL A 224 0.07 -9.31 -20.41
CA VAL A 224 -0.23 -9.51 -19.00
C VAL A 224 -0.59 -8.18 -18.34
N THR A 225 -1.36 -8.24 -17.25
CA THR A 225 -1.71 -7.05 -16.47
C THR A 225 -1.18 -7.20 -15.06
N TYR A 226 -0.22 -6.36 -14.70
CA TYR A 226 0.29 -6.21 -13.34
C TYR A 226 -0.70 -5.37 -12.52
N LEU A 227 -1.09 -5.86 -11.36
CA LEU A 227 -2.01 -5.20 -10.44
C LEU A 227 -1.26 -4.15 -9.60
N ALA A 228 -0.67 -3.15 -10.25
CA ALA A 228 0.24 -2.16 -9.66
C ALA A 228 -0.42 -1.28 -8.58
N PHE A 229 -1.68 -0.91 -8.79
CA PHE A 229 -2.41 0.07 -7.97
C PHE A 229 -3.39 -0.59 -7.00
N ARG A 230 -3.05 -1.77 -6.50
CA ARG A 230 -3.87 -2.46 -5.51
C ARG A 230 -3.64 -1.92 -4.09
N PRO A 231 -4.68 -1.84 -3.27
CA PRO A 231 -4.52 -1.47 -1.87
C PRO A 231 -3.78 -2.59 -1.12
N GLN A 232 -2.85 -2.21 -0.23
CA GLN A 232 -2.18 -3.17 0.65
C GLN A 232 -3.09 -3.52 1.84
N ARG A 233 -3.14 -4.82 2.21
CA ARG A 233 -3.92 -5.31 3.36
C ARG A 233 -3.05 -5.53 4.57
N LEU A 234 -3.60 -5.38 5.77
CA LEU A 234 -2.85 -5.51 7.03
C LEU A 234 -2.11 -6.85 7.12
N ARG A 235 -2.73 -7.93 6.72
CA ARG A 235 -2.11 -9.27 6.74
C ARG A 235 -0.87 -9.41 5.87
N ASP A 236 -0.73 -8.59 4.84
CA ASP A 236 0.39 -8.66 3.88
C ASP A 236 1.55 -7.73 4.29
N LEU A 237 1.36 -6.82 5.27
CA LEU A 237 2.34 -5.80 5.62
C LEU A 237 3.69 -6.35 6.05
N ALA A 238 3.72 -7.46 6.79
CA ALA A 238 4.97 -8.09 7.21
C ALA A 238 5.80 -8.56 6.01
N PHE A 239 5.13 -9.17 5.02
CA PHE A 239 5.76 -9.60 3.77
C PHE A 239 6.18 -8.39 2.92
N TYR A 240 5.30 -7.41 2.77
CA TYR A 240 5.54 -6.20 2.00
C TYR A 240 6.74 -5.40 2.50
N ARG A 241 6.87 -5.20 3.83
CA ARG A 241 8.00 -4.51 4.44
C ARG A 241 9.31 -5.25 4.23
N ARG A 242 9.31 -6.59 4.26
CA ARG A 242 10.50 -7.40 3.92
C ARG A 242 10.89 -7.25 2.46
N ARG A 243 9.90 -7.23 1.54
CA ARG A 243 10.16 -7.06 0.10
C ARG A 243 10.79 -5.71 -0.21
N TRP A 244 10.40 -4.67 0.49
CA TRP A 244 10.87 -3.30 0.28
C TRP A 244 11.81 -2.82 1.39
N ASP A 245 12.42 -3.73 2.16
CA ASP A 245 13.42 -3.36 3.17
C ASP A 245 14.52 -2.53 2.51
N PHE A 246 14.72 -1.30 3.04
CA PHE A 246 15.58 -0.32 2.40
C PHE A 246 17.05 -0.78 2.37
N GLU A 247 17.57 -1.31 3.49
CA GLU A 247 18.96 -1.77 3.58
C GLU A 247 19.21 -2.99 2.70
N ALA A 248 18.28 -3.93 2.63
CA ALA A 248 18.39 -5.08 1.75
C ALA A 248 18.32 -4.69 0.25
N CYS A 249 17.54 -3.65 -0.10
CA CYS A 249 17.55 -3.08 -1.44
C CYS A 249 18.88 -2.38 -1.76
N GLU A 250 19.44 -1.62 -0.82
CA GLU A 250 20.78 -1.01 -0.95
C GLU A 250 21.88 -2.07 -1.12
N ASP A 251 21.79 -3.21 -0.41
CA ASP A 251 22.71 -4.32 -0.60
C ASP A 251 22.65 -4.90 -2.01
N SER A 252 21.43 -5.05 -2.58
CA SER A 252 21.25 -5.46 -3.97
C SER A 252 21.85 -4.45 -4.95
N LEU A 253 21.66 -3.14 -4.74
CA LEU A 253 22.27 -2.10 -5.58
C LEU A 253 23.80 -2.13 -5.51
N ARG A 254 24.37 -2.26 -4.31
CA ARG A 254 25.83 -2.40 -4.11
C ARG A 254 26.37 -3.65 -4.80
N ALA A 255 25.68 -4.77 -4.71
CA ALA A 255 26.04 -6.01 -5.40
C ALA A 255 25.99 -5.84 -6.92
N PHE A 256 24.96 -5.19 -7.44
CA PHE A 256 24.84 -4.88 -8.86
C PHE A 256 26.01 -4.01 -9.35
N GLY A 257 26.35 -2.93 -8.64
CA GLY A 257 27.48 -2.06 -8.97
C GLY A 257 28.86 -2.74 -8.86
N ARG A 258 29.01 -3.80 -8.02
CA ARG A 258 30.23 -4.61 -7.97
C ARG A 258 30.33 -5.54 -9.18
N ARG A 259 29.22 -6.13 -9.59
CA ARG A 259 29.17 -7.08 -10.70
C ARG A 259 29.30 -6.40 -12.05
N TRP A 260 28.56 -5.34 -12.24
CA TRP A 260 28.57 -4.53 -13.44
C TRP A 260 29.30 -3.21 -13.16
N PRO A 261 30.17 -2.72 -14.07
CA PRO A 261 30.97 -1.51 -13.79
C PRO A 261 30.12 -0.24 -13.86
N VAL A 262 29.20 -0.10 -12.91
CA VAL A 262 28.26 1.02 -12.79
C VAL A 262 28.69 1.93 -11.65
N ALA A 263 28.71 3.25 -11.88
CA ALA A 263 29.03 4.24 -10.88
C ALA A 263 27.89 4.41 -9.86
N ASP A 264 28.20 4.77 -8.59
CA ASP A 264 27.21 4.95 -7.54
C ASP A 264 26.29 6.16 -7.81
N GLU A 265 26.78 7.18 -8.52
CA GLU A 265 26.04 8.34 -9.01
C GLU A 265 25.21 8.06 -10.27
N SER A 266 25.10 6.81 -10.66
CA SER A 266 24.26 6.39 -11.78
C SER A 266 22.79 6.80 -11.55
N GLY A 267 22.16 7.34 -12.57
CA GLY A 267 20.73 7.68 -12.56
C GLY A 267 19.79 6.51 -12.28
N MET A 268 20.29 5.27 -12.31
CA MET A 268 19.57 4.05 -11.95
C MET A 268 19.33 3.91 -10.43
N TYR A 269 20.24 4.41 -9.57
CA TYR A 269 20.16 4.18 -8.13
C TYR A 269 19.19 5.12 -7.41
N ASP A 270 19.25 6.42 -7.69
CA ASP A 270 18.39 7.38 -6.99
C ASP A 270 16.89 7.21 -7.27
N PRO A 271 16.44 6.93 -8.51
CA PRO A 271 15.05 6.56 -8.78
C PRO A 271 14.60 5.32 -8.00
N VAL A 272 15.43 4.27 -7.91
CA VAL A 272 15.11 3.05 -7.16
C VAL A 272 15.04 3.34 -5.66
N ARG A 273 15.97 4.08 -5.10
CA ARG A 273 15.95 4.52 -3.68
C ARG A 273 14.68 5.30 -3.35
N HIS A 274 14.33 6.26 -4.23
CA HIS A 274 13.10 7.02 -4.07
C HIS A 274 11.86 6.12 -4.13
N PHE A 275 11.82 5.21 -5.09
CA PHE A 275 10.73 4.24 -5.24
C PHE A 275 10.57 3.35 -3.99
N VAL A 276 11.66 2.79 -3.45
CA VAL A 276 11.63 1.96 -2.24
C VAL A 276 11.11 2.75 -1.04
N ARG A 277 11.60 4.00 -0.84
CA ARG A 277 11.11 4.86 0.24
C ARG A 277 9.62 5.19 0.10
N ALA A 278 9.16 5.47 -1.12
CA ALA A 278 7.75 5.74 -1.39
C ALA A 278 6.88 4.50 -1.10
N ARG A 279 7.36 3.29 -1.45
CA ARG A 279 6.67 2.03 -1.15
C ARG A 279 6.56 1.78 0.35
N LEU A 280 7.62 1.98 1.12
CA LEU A 280 7.58 1.85 2.58
C LEU A 280 6.70 2.91 3.22
N GLY A 281 6.82 4.17 2.79
CA GLY A 281 6.00 5.27 3.30
C GLY A 281 4.50 5.07 3.07
N ALA A 282 4.12 4.40 1.99
CA ALA A 282 2.71 4.11 1.67
C ALA A 282 2.03 3.14 2.67
N VAL A 283 2.80 2.39 3.46
CA VAL A 283 2.28 1.44 4.47
C VAL A 283 2.71 1.78 5.90
N GLU A 284 3.32 2.93 6.10
CA GLU A 284 3.74 3.40 7.41
C GLU A 284 2.60 4.20 8.06
N PHE A 285 2.35 3.92 9.34
CA PHE A 285 1.33 4.61 10.13
C PHE A 285 1.93 5.61 11.11
N SER A 286 3.21 5.41 11.45
CA SER A 286 3.90 6.19 12.46
C SER A 286 4.48 7.48 11.88
N ARG A 287 4.69 8.47 12.74
CA ARG A 287 5.58 9.58 12.43
C ARG A 287 7.01 9.09 12.20
N GLU A 288 7.84 9.92 11.62
CA GLU A 288 9.27 9.64 11.48
C GLU A 288 9.96 9.52 12.85
N GLY A 289 10.94 8.61 12.94
CA GLY A 289 11.74 8.34 14.12
C GLY A 289 11.20 7.22 15.02
N PRO A 290 11.90 6.90 16.12
CA PRO A 290 11.55 5.77 16.98
C PRO A 290 10.26 6.04 17.75
N ASN A 291 9.44 5.00 17.89
CA ASN A 291 8.21 5.07 18.66
C ASN A 291 8.49 5.10 20.17
N SER A 292 7.65 5.82 20.91
CA SER A 292 7.67 5.83 22.36
C SER A 292 7.14 4.51 22.96
N PRO A 293 7.64 4.07 24.14
CA PRO A 293 7.24 2.78 24.71
C PRO A 293 5.82 2.75 25.29
N ASP A 294 5.15 3.88 25.39
CA ASP A 294 3.84 4.03 26.04
C ASP A 294 2.64 3.89 25.08
N LEU A 295 2.87 3.55 23.81
CA LEU A 295 1.81 3.48 22.80
C LEU A 295 0.73 2.41 23.09
N ALA A 296 1.07 1.40 23.89
CA ALA A 296 0.12 0.38 24.35
C ALA A 296 -0.78 0.85 25.52
N GLN A 297 -0.44 1.96 26.17
CA GLN A 297 -1.18 2.47 27.33
C GLN A 297 -2.36 3.35 26.90
N PRO A 298 -3.53 3.25 27.57
CA PRO A 298 -4.63 4.16 27.35
C PRO A 298 -4.24 5.61 27.67
N MET A 299 -4.73 6.54 26.88
CA MET A 299 -4.58 7.98 27.12
C MET A 299 -5.44 8.43 28.29
N THR A 300 -4.94 9.36 29.09
CA THR A 300 -5.65 9.98 30.21
C THR A 300 -6.22 11.34 29.82
N PRO A 301 -7.25 11.87 30.55
CA PRO A 301 -7.77 13.21 30.30
C PRO A 301 -6.72 14.32 30.39
N ALA A 302 -5.69 14.16 31.23
CA ALA A 302 -4.61 15.16 31.40
C ALA A 302 -3.67 15.26 30.19
N GLU A 303 -3.61 14.22 29.37
CA GLU A 303 -2.81 14.19 28.14
C GLU A 303 -3.54 14.80 26.93
N LEU A 304 -4.85 15.06 27.06
CA LEU A 304 -5.69 15.55 25.96
C LEU A 304 -5.49 17.07 25.76
N ALA A 305 -4.85 17.46 24.67
CA ALA A 305 -4.76 18.89 24.32
C ALA A 305 -6.13 19.40 23.83
N GLN A 306 -6.55 20.57 24.33
CA GLN A 306 -7.80 21.23 23.98
C GLN A 306 -7.59 22.62 23.37
N THR A 307 -6.35 23.05 23.23
CA THR A 307 -5.96 24.33 22.66
C THR A 307 -4.86 24.15 21.63
N ARG A 308 -4.72 25.10 20.70
CA ARG A 308 -3.68 25.10 19.67
C ARG A 308 -2.26 25.07 20.26
N CYS A 309 -2.03 25.86 21.32
CA CYS A 309 -0.72 25.89 22.00
C CYS A 309 -0.38 24.53 22.60
N ALA A 310 -1.32 23.93 23.35
CA ALA A 310 -1.11 22.61 23.94
C ALA A 310 -0.91 21.51 22.87
N LEU A 311 -1.64 21.56 21.75
CA LEU A 311 -1.45 20.63 20.63
C LEU A 311 -0.06 20.74 20.01
N ARG A 312 0.42 21.97 19.79
CA ARG A 312 1.78 22.24 19.29
C ARG A 312 2.84 21.70 20.23
N GLU A 313 2.74 22.00 21.52
CA GLU A 313 3.67 21.53 22.56
C GLU A 313 3.68 20.00 22.64
N GLN A 314 2.52 19.36 22.57
CA GLN A 314 2.39 17.92 22.54
C GLN A 314 3.07 17.31 21.30
N ALA A 315 2.88 17.90 20.12
CA ALA A 315 3.52 17.43 18.90
C ALA A 315 5.07 17.50 19.01
N ILE A 316 5.60 18.61 19.50
CA ILE A 316 7.05 18.77 19.72
C ILE A 316 7.56 17.74 20.75
N ALA A 317 6.87 17.59 21.87
CA ALA A 317 7.22 16.63 22.92
C ALA A 317 7.18 15.17 22.43
N ARG A 318 6.32 14.86 21.46
CA ARG A 318 6.22 13.54 20.80
C ARG A 318 7.18 13.38 19.62
N GLY A 319 8.07 14.36 19.35
CA GLY A 319 9.13 14.26 18.36
C GLY A 319 8.69 14.49 16.92
N TYR A 320 7.57 15.20 16.69
CA TYR A 320 7.24 15.67 15.35
C TYR A 320 8.21 16.77 14.93
N GLY A 321 8.80 16.62 13.75
CA GLY A 321 9.75 17.60 13.21
C GLY A 321 9.07 18.92 12.80
N GLU A 322 9.88 19.95 12.57
CA GLU A 322 9.39 21.30 12.23
C GLU A 322 8.41 21.34 11.04
N PRO A 323 8.60 20.59 9.93
CA PRO A 323 7.62 20.56 8.84
C PRO A 323 6.25 20.04 9.27
N ALA A 324 6.21 19.04 10.15
CA ALA A 324 4.97 18.48 10.68
C ALA A 324 4.25 19.47 11.60
N VAL A 325 4.98 20.17 12.46
CA VAL A 325 4.44 21.21 13.34
C VAL A 325 3.85 22.35 12.51
N GLN A 326 4.53 22.82 11.46
CA GLN A 326 4.04 23.85 10.56
C GLN A 326 2.77 23.40 9.81
N ALA A 327 2.69 22.15 9.36
CA ALA A 327 1.50 21.60 8.75
C ALA A 327 0.30 21.58 9.71
N LEU A 328 0.54 21.22 10.98
CA LEU A 328 -0.49 21.26 12.04
C LEU A 328 -0.97 22.68 12.34
N GLU A 329 -0.08 23.65 12.40
CA GLU A 329 -0.44 25.06 12.61
C GLU A 329 -1.29 25.60 11.45
N GLY A 330 -0.90 25.30 10.20
CA GLY A 330 -1.69 25.62 9.01
C GLY A 330 -3.07 25.00 9.03
N ALA A 331 -3.17 23.72 9.40
CA ALA A 331 -4.43 23.01 9.57
C ALA A 331 -5.31 23.61 10.69
N CYS A 332 -4.70 24.03 11.81
CA CYS A 332 -5.42 24.72 12.89
C CYS A 332 -5.99 26.06 12.44
N ASN A 333 -5.27 26.85 11.63
CA ASN A 333 -5.79 28.08 11.04
C ASN A 333 -7.00 27.79 10.17
N PHE A 334 -6.92 26.77 9.33
CA PHE A 334 -8.00 26.35 8.46
C PHE A 334 -9.21 25.81 9.24
N ALA A 335 -8.99 24.96 10.26
CA ALA A 335 -10.02 24.45 11.16
C ALA A 335 -10.75 25.58 11.88
N THR A 336 -10.05 26.65 12.28
CA THR A 336 -10.66 27.83 12.89
C THR A 336 -11.68 28.48 11.95
N LEU A 337 -11.37 28.60 10.66
CA LEU A 337 -12.30 29.17 9.67
C LEU A 337 -13.52 28.27 9.41
N ILE A 338 -13.32 26.94 9.45
CA ILE A 338 -14.40 25.97 9.20
C ILE A 338 -15.37 25.92 10.39
N PHE A 339 -14.82 25.81 11.61
CA PHE A 339 -15.57 25.49 12.81
C PHE A 339 -15.96 26.71 13.64
N ASP A 340 -15.70 27.94 13.14
CA ASP A 340 -16.10 29.16 13.80
C ASP A 340 -17.63 29.22 14.04
N GLY A 341 -18.01 29.50 15.27
CA GLY A 341 -19.41 29.56 15.70
C GLY A 341 -20.12 28.19 15.75
N ILE A 342 -19.41 27.07 15.65
CA ILE A 342 -19.96 25.73 15.78
C ILE A 342 -19.64 25.17 17.18
N TYR A 343 -20.64 24.57 17.81
CA TYR A 343 -20.55 24.03 19.19
C TYR A 343 -21.00 22.57 19.24
N ARG A 344 -20.35 21.81 20.09
CA ARG A 344 -20.71 20.43 20.43
C ARG A 344 -21.97 20.41 21.34
N PRO A 345 -22.68 19.27 21.49
CA PRO A 345 -23.85 19.15 22.37
C PRO A 345 -23.57 19.47 23.84
N ASP A 346 -22.35 19.34 24.32
CA ASP A 346 -21.92 19.73 25.68
C ASP A 346 -21.62 21.23 25.83
N GLY A 347 -21.81 22.02 24.77
CA GLY A 347 -21.52 23.47 24.72
C GLY A 347 -20.07 23.83 24.41
N ARG A 348 -19.20 22.89 24.27
CA ARG A 348 -17.79 23.09 23.91
C ARG A 348 -17.66 23.55 22.44
N PRO A 349 -16.77 24.52 22.09
CA PRO A 349 -16.51 24.87 20.70
C PRO A 349 -16.06 23.62 19.91
N PHE A 350 -16.56 23.47 18.68
CA PHE A 350 -16.21 22.33 17.84
C PHE A 350 -14.70 22.27 17.54
N LEU A 351 -14.04 23.42 17.45
CA LEU A 351 -12.59 23.50 17.28
C LEU A 351 -11.83 22.76 18.39
N ASN A 352 -12.29 22.83 19.65
CA ASN A 352 -11.64 22.12 20.76
C ASN A 352 -11.78 20.59 20.60
N HIS A 353 -12.93 20.11 20.10
CA HIS A 353 -13.11 18.70 19.75
C HIS A 353 -12.18 18.26 18.62
N ALA A 354 -12.07 19.06 17.56
CA ALA A 354 -11.14 18.79 16.45
C ALA A 354 -9.68 18.71 16.93
N ILE A 355 -9.28 19.65 17.81
CA ILE A 355 -7.97 19.65 18.46
C ILE A 355 -7.79 18.40 19.34
N GLY A 356 -8.77 18.00 20.11
CA GLY A 356 -8.73 16.81 20.93
C GLY A 356 -8.57 15.52 20.12
N THR A 357 -9.27 15.43 18.98
CA THR A 357 -9.09 14.32 18.03
C THR A 357 -7.64 14.26 17.52
N ALA A 358 -7.08 15.40 17.06
CA ALA A 358 -5.69 15.47 16.63
C ALA A 358 -4.71 15.15 17.78
N SER A 359 -5.01 15.59 18.99
CA SER A 359 -4.23 15.30 20.19
C SER A 359 -4.13 13.81 20.48
N ALA A 360 -5.22 13.06 20.35
CA ALA A 360 -5.20 11.62 20.50
C ALA A 360 -4.31 10.96 19.44
N LEU A 361 -4.39 11.39 18.17
CA LEU A 361 -3.54 10.87 17.10
C LEU A 361 -2.04 11.18 17.34
N ILE A 362 -1.70 12.38 17.83
CA ILE A 362 -0.35 12.76 18.24
C ILE A 362 0.13 11.93 19.41
N ARG A 363 -0.70 11.69 20.42
CA ARG A 363 -0.35 10.86 21.59
C ARG A 363 0.06 9.45 21.17
N TYR A 364 -0.56 8.92 20.13
CA TYR A 364 -0.23 7.62 19.56
C TYR A 364 0.71 7.69 18.35
N GLU A 365 1.36 8.82 18.15
CA GLU A 365 2.43 9.02 17.17
C GLU A 365 2.06 8.61 15.75
N LEU A 366 0.84 8.92 15.31
CA LEU A 366 0.41 8.68 13.93
C LEU A 366 1.09 9.67 12.98
N ARG A 367 1.20 9.29 11.72
CA ARG A 367 1.77 10.10 10.64
C ARG A 367 1.04 11.45 10.50
N THR A 368 1.78 12.50 10.14
CA THR A 368 1.28 13.90 10.13
C THR A 368 0.00 14.09 9.31
N ASP A 369 -0.12 13.43 8.16
CA ASP A 369 -1.32 13.54 7.32
C ASP A 369 -2.56 12.92 7.97
N ILE A 370 -2.42 11.82 8.73
CA ILE A 370 -3.50 11.22 9.53
C ILE A 370 -3.92 12.19 10.64
N VAL A 371 -2.95 12.84 11.31
CA VAL A 371 -3.22 13.82 12.37
C VAL A 371 -3.94 15.04 11.82
N VAL A 372 -3.49 15.58 10.68
CA VAL A 372 -4.12 16.70 9.99
C VAL A 372 -5.54 16.33 9.52
N ALA A 373 -5.72 15.13 8.96
CA ALA A 373 -7.03 14.64 8.59
C ALA A 373 -7.97 14.49 9.80
N GLY A 374 -7.45 14.03 10.94
CA GLY A 374 -8.19 13.97 12.19
C GLY A 374 -8.63 15.34 12.71
N LEU A 375 -7.77 16.35 12.60
CA LEU A 375 -8.12 17.73 12.94
C LEU A 375 -9.26 18.28 12.04
N LEU A 376 -9.33 17.84 10.79
CA LEU A 376 -10.27 18.32 9.78
C LEU A 376 -11.42 17.34 9.49
N HIS A 377 -11.53 16.25 10.24
CA HIS A 377 -12.41 15.10 9.93
C HIS A 377 -13.88 15.46 9.65
N ALA A 378 -14.40 16.53 10.24
CA ALA A 378 -15.78 16.98 10.07
C ALA A 378 -15.91 18.20 9.14
N ALA A 379 -14.86 18.57 8.39
CA ALA A 379 -14.88 19.77 7.56
C ALA A 379 -16.03 19.75 6.55
N TYR A 380 -16.22 18.68 5.82
CA TYR A 380 -17.29 18.55 4.82
C TYR A 380 -18.68 18.34 5.41
N THR A 381 -18.78 17.81 6.63
CA THR A 381 -20.05 17.75 7.38
C THR A 381 -20.57 19.16 7.68
N HIS A 382 -19.67 20.08 8.05
CA HIS A 382 -20.04 21.45 8.41
C HIS A 382 -19.98 22.44 7.23
N ARG A 383 -19.24 22.09 6.19
CA ARG A 383 -19.09 22.88 4.95
C ARG A 383 -19.24 21.99 3.71
N PRO A 384 -20.41 21.40 3.47
CA PRO A 384 -20.62 20.52 2.32
C PRO A 384 -20.45 21.24 0.97
N ASP A 385 -20.65 22.56 0.93
CA ASP A 385 -20.40 23.40 -0.24
C ASP A 385 -18.91 23.47 -0.63
N TRP A 386 -18.00 23.15 0.28
CA TRP A 386 -16.57 23.15 0.02
C TRP A 386 -16.10 21.85 -0.64
N MET A 387 -16.86 20.77 -0.52
CA MET A 387 -16.53 19.45 -1.14
C MET A 387 -16.38 19.53 -2.69
N ALA A 388 -17.08 20.51 -3.30
CA ALA A 388 -17.04 20.74 -4.75
C ALA A 388 -15.94 21.74 -5.20
N ARG A 389 -15.12 22.26 -4.26
CA ARG A 389 -14.14 23.30 -4.57
C ARG A 389 -12.73 22.70 -4.67
N ASP A 390 -12.18 22.65 -5.88
CA ASP A 390 -10.78 22.22 -6.14
C ASP A 390 -9.74 23.04 -5.35
N GLU A 391 -10.06 24.27 -4.93
CA GLU A 391 -9.20 25.11 -4.11
C GLU A 391 -9.00 24.55 -2.70
N VAL A 392 -10.03 23.94 -2.09
CA VAL A 392 -9.93 23.31 -0.77
C VAL A 392 -9.04 22.08 -0.84
N CYS A 393 -9.16 21.28 -1.91
CA CYS A 393 -8.29 20.12 -2.14
C CYS A 393 -6.81 20.53 -2.25
N ARG A 394 -6.52 21.73 -2.80
CA ARG A 394 -5.15 22.26 -2.88
C ARG A 394 -4.63 22.81 -1.55
N VAL A 395 -5.49 23.36 -0.72
CA VAL A 395 -5.12 23.89 0.63
C VAL A 395 -4.92 22.74 1.63
N LEU A 396 -5.62 21.63 1.48
CA LEU A 396 -5.40 20.39 2.27
C LEU A 396 -4.14 19.61 1.85
N THR A 397 -3.37 20.16 0.94
CA THR A 397 -1.93 20.02 0.61
C THR A 397 -1.36 18.66 0.27
N THR A 398 -2.02 17.57 0.54
CA THR A 398 -1.65 16.26 -0.04
C THR A 398 -2.93 15.51 -0.36
N GLY A 399 -3.00 14.85 -1.51
CA GLY A 399 -4.19 14.07 -1.90
C GLY A 399 -4.62 13.02 -0.87
N GLY A 400 -3.70 12.62 0.02
CA GLY A 400 -3.97 11.70 1.13
C GLY A 400 -4.85 12.33 2.23
N VAL A 401 -4.58 13.57 2.65
CA VAL A 401 -5.37 14.27 3.70
C VAL A 401 -6.79 14.52 3.22
N GLU A 402 -6.96 15.04 2.01
CA GLU A 402 -8.29 15.35 1.46
C GLU A 402 -9.14 14.09 1.35
N ARG A 403 -8.56 12.99 0.85
CA ARG A 403 -9.23 11.69 0.76
C ARG A 403 -9.73 11.20 2.12
N LEU A 404 -8.87 11.23 3.15
CA LEU A 404 -9.23 10.81 4.51
C LEU A 404 -10.36 11.67 5.09
N VAL A 405 -10.31 12.99 4.90
CA VAL A 405 -11.36 13.92 5.37
C VAL A 405 -12.68 13.65 4.65
N ARG A 406 -12.66 13.42 3.34
CA ARG A 406 -13.86 13.12 2.53
C ARG A 406 -14.53 11.83 2.99
N GLU A 407 -13.76 10.78 3.20
CA GLU A 407 -14.27 9.47 3.61
C GLU A 407 -14.83 9.47 5.04
N GLN A 408 -14.26 10.25 5.95
CA GLN A 408 -14.86 10.45 7.30
C GLN A 408 -16.24 11.09 7.23
N SER A 409 -16.51 11.92 6.21
CA SER A 409 -17.82 12.55 5.99
C SER A 409 -18.84 11.60 5.35
N ASP A 410 -18.39 10.57 4.61
CA ASP A 410 -19.23 9.63 3.86
C ASP A 410 -19.49 8.35 4.65
N SER A 411 -19.83 8.28 5.85
CA SER A 411 -20.25 7.14 6.72
C SER A 411 -20.06 5.69 6.19
N LYS A 412 -19.45 5.49 5.01
CA LYS A 412 -19.21 4.21 4.33
C LYS A 412 -18.11 3.37 4.96
N VAL A 413 -17.25 3.96 5.77
CA VAL A 413 -16.19 3.24 6.52
C VAL A 413 -16.79 2.18 7.45
N HIS A 414 -18.06 2.33 7.81
CA HIS A 414 -18.78 1.37 8.67
C HIS A 414 -19.39 0.16 7.94
N ALA A 415 -19.62 0.28 6.63
CA ALA A 415 -20.31 -0.75 5.86
C ALA A 415 -19.36 -1.76 5.18
N ALA A 416 -18.09 -1.39 5.00
CA ALA A 416 -17.12 -2.21 4.26
C ALA A 416 -16.55 -3.39 5.06
N ALA A 417 -16.67 -3.35 6.39
CA ALA A 417 -16.19 -4.39 7.28
C ALA A 417 -17.16 -5.58 7.41
N GLY A 418 -17.81 -6.02 6.35
CA GLY A 418 -18.59 -7.26 6.36
C GLY A 418 -17.95 -8.34 7.25
N ASN A 419 -18.34 -9.56 7.26
CA ASN A 419 -17.84 -10.67 8.08
C ASN A 419 -16.31 -10.99 7.96
N ALA A 420 -15.51 -10.07 7.42
CA ALA A 420 -14.06 -10.19 7.30
C ALA A 420 -13.34 -9.68 8.56
N GLY A 421 -12.31 -10.39 9.01
CA GLY A 421 -11.50 -10.00 10.16
C GLY A 421 -10.63 -8.75 9.90
N PRO A 422 -10.02 -8.18 10.96
CA PRO A 422 -9.20 -6.97 10.86
C PRO A 422 -8.00 -7.13 9.90
N GLU A 423 -7.49 -8.33 9.74
CA GLU A 423 -6.38 -8.66 8.83
C GLU A 423 -6.71 -8.40 7.34
N MET A 424 -8.00 -8.34 7.01
CA MET A 424 -8.47 -8.07 5.64
C MET A 424 -8.61 -6.60 5.31
N LEU A 425 -8.54 -5.72 6.31
CA LEU A 425 -8.57 -4.27 6.09
C LEU A 425 -7.37 -3.82 5.27
N THR A 426 -7.59 -2.84 4.43
CA THR A 426 -6.53 -2.12 3.74
C THR A 426 -5.84 -1.13 4.68
N VAL A 427 -4.63 -0.70 4.33
CA VAL A 427 -3.91 0.39 5.02
C VAL A 427 -4.83 1.61 5.15
N HIS A 428 -5.49 1.97 4.05
CA HIS A 428 -6.34 3.16 4.00
C HIS A 428 -7.57 3.07 4.91
N GLU A 429 -8.28 1.95 4.92
CA GLU A 429 -9.39 1.73 5.86
C GLU A 429 -8.92 1.81 7.31
N THR A 430 -7.70 1.33 7.59
CA THR A 430 -7.09 1.40 8.93
C THR A 430 -6.74 2.84 9.32
N GLU A 431 -6.25 3.68 8.39
CA GLU A 431 -6.05 5.11 8.63
C GLU A 431 -7.36 5.80 9.03
N GLY A 432 -8.45 5.50 8.34
CA GLY A 432 -9.79 5.99 8.67
C GLY A 432 -10.25 5.54 10.07
N LEU A 433 -9.98 4.29 10.44
CA LEU A 433 -10.28 3.77 11.78
C LEU A 433 -9.45 4.44 12.88
N CYS A 434 -8.19 4.82 12.62
CA CYS A 434 -7.40 5.62 13.56
C CYS A 434 -8.06 6.96 13.87
N ILE A 435 -8.54 7.67 12.85
CA ILE A 435 -9.25 8.95 13.01
C ILE A 435 -10.54 8.73 13.81
N ARG A 436 -11.30 7.68 13.50
CA ARG A 436 -12.53 7.36 14.22
C ARG A 436 -12.27 7.04 15.69
N ALA A 437 -11.25 6.24 15.99
CA ALA A 437 -10.86 5.92 17.35
C ALA A 437 -10.45 7.18 18.14
N ALA A 438 -9.71 8.08 17.50
CA ALA A 438 -9.28 9.34 18.11
C ALA A 438 -10.44 10.30 18.38
N ASN A 439 -11.43 10.37 17.48
CA ASN A 439 -12.67 11.09 17.67
C ASN A 439 -13.44 10.57 18.89
N GLU A 440 -13.58 9.25 19.04
CA GLU A 440 -14.18 8.63 20.21
C GLU A 440 -13.38 8.89 21.49
N ALA A 441 -12.05 8.81 21.42
CA ALA A 441 -11.17 9.11 22.56
C ALA A 441 -11.38 10.53 23.08
N ASP A 442 -11.46 11.54 22.20
CA ASP A 442 -11.75 12.92 22.61
C ASP A 442 -13.11 13.02 23.32
N MET A 443 -14.18 12.49 22.74
CA MET A 443 -15.52 12.59 23.34
C MET A 443 -15.60 11.94 24.72
N ARG A 444 -14.83 10.87 24.96
CA ARG A 444 -14.74 10.20 26.27
C ARG A 444 -13.92 11.00 27.27
N LEU A 445 -12.71 11.39 26.89
CA LEU A 445 -11.76 12.05 27.78
C LEU A 445 -12.16 13.48 28.12
N SER A 446 -12.80 14.20 27.20
CA SER A 446 -13.34 15.53 27.44
C SER A 446 -14.58 15.57 28.34
N GLY A 447 -15.22 14.41 28.54
CA GLY A 447 -16.44 14.31 29.33
C GLY A 447 -17.74 14.58 28.57
N GLU A 448 -17.70 14.73 27.23
CA GLU A 448 -18.91 14.98 26.42
C GLU A 448 -19.96 13.88 26.61
N TYR A 449 -19.56 12.61 26.64
CA TYR A 449 -20.51 11.51 26.89
C TYR A 449 -21.15 11.54 28.27
N ARG A 450 -20.42 12.00 29.30
CA ARG A 450 -21.02 12.22 30.64
C ARG A 450 -22.01 13.36 30.65
N ALA A 451 -21.69 14.46 29.98
CA ALA A 451 -22.54 15.64 29.89
C ALA A 451 -23.81 15.40 29.08
N THR A 452 -23.76 14.58 28.04
CA THR A 452 -24.88 14.35 27.11
C THR A 452 -25.65 13.06 27.36
N GLY A 453 -25.18 12.18 28.26
CA GLY A 453 -25.82 10.87 28.52
C GLY A 453 -25.72 9.89 27.33
N ARG A 454 -24.84 10.15 26.35
CA ARG A 454 -24.72 9.33 25.14
C ARG A 454 -24.14 7.92 25.45
N ALA A 455 -24.65 6.93 24.74
CA ALA A 455 -24.07 5.58 24.68
C ALA A 455 -22.95 5.53 23.61
N ILE A 456 -22.13 4.50 23.70
CA ILE A 456 -21.07 4.19 22.72
C ILE A 456 -21.68 4.01 21.33
N GLU A 457 -21.12 4.67 20.33
CA GLU A 457 -21.57 4.54 18.93
C GLU A 457 -21.07 3.25 18.24
N PHE A 458 -20.11 2.52 18.82
CA PHE A 458 -19.63 1.26 18.26
C PHE A 458 -20.46 0.07 18.73
N THR A 459 -20.77 -0.84 17.79
CA THR A 459 -21.22 -2.18 18.14
C THR A 459 -20.08 -3.00 18.71
N GLU A 460 -20.38 -4.11 19.40
CA GLU A 460 -19.35 -5.06 19.88
C GLU A 460 -18.42 -5.53 18.76
N ALA A 461 -18.98 -5.88 17.60
CA ALA A 461 -18.22 -6.26 16.43
C ALA A 461 -17.33 -5.11 15.91
N GLY A 462 -17.83 -3.88 15.92
CA GLY A 462 -17.07 -2.69 15.54
C GLY A 462 -15.89 -2.41 16.47
N LEU A 463 -16.07 -2.60 17.78
CA LEU A 463 -14.97 -2.48 18.76
C LEU A 463 -13.92 -3.58 18.58
N ALA A 464 -14.34 -4.82 18.31
CA ALA A 464 -13.43 -5.92 18.05
C ALA A 464 -12.59 -5.70 16.77
N LEU A 465 -13.24 -5.22 15.71
CA LEU A 465 -12.57 -4.86 14.46
C LEU A 465 -11.55 -3.74 14.68
N LEU A 466 -11.94 -2.68 15.39
CA LEU A 466 -11.08 -1.55 15.74
C LEU A 466 -9.86 -2.01 16.54
N ALA A 467 -10.08 -2.80 17.60
CA ALA A 467 -9.02 -3.32 18.44
C ALA A 467 -8.04 -4.19 17.63
N GLY A 468 -8.56 -5.09 16.81
CA GLY A 468 -7.72 -5.94 15.95
C GLY A 468 -6.92 -5.14 14.93
N ALA A 469 -7.52 -4.15 14.25
CA ALA A 469 -6.83 -3.30 13.29
C ALA A 469 -5.71 -2.47 13.93
N LEU A 470 -5.98 -1.86 15.08
CA LEU A 470 -5.01 -1.03 15.79
C LEU A 470 -3.87 -1.88 16.40
N ALA A 471 -4.13 -3.13 16.79
CA ALA A 471 -3.09 -4.08 17.22
C ALA A 471 -2.10 -4.40 16.09
N TYR A 472 -2.57 -4.56 14.85
CA TYR A 472 -1.69 -4.79 13.70
C TYR A 472 -0.67 -3.67 13.47
N ILE A 473 -1.01 -2.45 13.85
CA ILE A 473 -0.13 -1.27 13.70
C ILE A 473 0.52 -0.83 15.01
N GLY A 474 0.39 -1.63 16.09
CA GLY A 474 0.98 -1.35 17.40
C GLY A 474 0.37 -0.13 18.10
N ARG A 475 -0.93 0.09 17.99
CA ARG A 475 -1.67 1.23 18.59
C ARG A 475 -2.80 0.77 19.53
N ASP A 476 -2.55 -0.30 20.28
CA ASP A 476 -3.51 -0.91 21.22
C ASP A 476 -4.05 0.09 22.24
N GLY A 477 -3.23 1.03 22.71
CA GLY A 477 -3.64 2.07 23.64
C GLY A 477 -4.71 3.00 23.07
N LEU A 478 -4.69 3.28 21.76
CA LEU A 478 -5.74 4.08 21.11
C LEU A 478 -7.07 3.33 21.11
N ALA A 479 -7.05 2.03 20.80
CA ALA A 479 -8.23 1.18 20.85
C ALA A 479 -8.80 1.12 22.30
N ALA A 480 -7.94 0.91 23.29
CA ALA A 480 -8.31 0.88 24.70
C ALA A 480 -8.92 2.22 25.16
N THR A 481 -8.37 3.35 24.73
CA THR A 481 -8.91 4.68 25.03
C THR A 481 -10.31 4.86 24.41
N ALA A 482 -10.49 4.50 23.16
CA ALA A 482 -11.77 4.57 22.45
C ALA A 482 -12.84 3.64 23.05
N ALA A 483 -12.44 2.51 23.62
CA ALA A 483 -13.33 1.53 24.24
C ALA A 483 -13.53 1.70 25.75
N HIS A 484 -12.82 2.63 26.40
CA HIS A 484 -12.84 2.78 27.87
C HIS A 484 -14.26 2.98 28.41
N PRO A 485 -14.71 2.23 29.44
CA PRO A 485 -16.06 2.39 30.00
C PRO A 485 -16.30 3.82 30.46
N ILE A 486 -17.45 4.36 30.09
CA ILE A 486 -17.91 5.66 30.60
C ILE A 486 -18.36 5.41 32.03
N GLY A 487 -17.65 5.96 33.03
CA GLY A 487 -18.12 5.91 34.42
C GLY A 487 -19.48 6.56 34.51
N VAL A 488 -20.46 5.85 35.04
CA VAL A 488 -21.83 6.36 35.31
C VAL A 488 -21.73 7.42 36.40
N GLY A 489 -21.45 8.67 36.01
CA GLY A 489 -21.62 9.84 36.88
C GLY A 489 -23.03 10.38 36.71
N ALA A 490 -23.58 11.00 37.73
CA ALA A 490 -24.91 11.56 37.71
C ALA A 490 -25.17 12.40 36.44
N GLN A 491 -26.21 12.05 35.72
CA GLN A 491 -26.72 12.82 34.58
C GLN A 491 -27.01 14.28 35.02
N THR A 492 -26.19 15.20 34.56
CA THR A 492 -26.58 16.61 34.55
C THR A 492 -27.02 16.91 33.13
N ASP A 493 -28.33 16.95 32.95
CA ASP A 493 -28.98 17.40 31.73
C ASP A 493 -28.82 18.93 31.63
N LEU A 494 -27.69 19.38 31.05
CA LEU A 494 -27.38 20.80 30.91
C LEU A 494 -28.32 21.53 29.93
N PHE A 495 -29.02 20.81 29.04
CA PHE A 495 -29.84 21.42 27.98
C PHE A 495 -31.16 20.69 27.68
N GLY A 496 -31.59 19.71 28.46
CA GLY A 496 -32.84 18.96 28.22
C GLY A 496 -32.85 18.13 26.93
N VAL A 497 -31.67 17.73 26.43
CA VAL A 497 -31.53 17.16 25.08
C VAL A 497 -31.00 15.74 25.17
N HIS A 498 -31.88 14.78 25.40
CA HIS A 498 -31.53 13.37 25.60
C HIS A 498 -31.11 12.59 24.38
N THR A 499 -31.20 13.12 23.14
CA THR A 499 -31.03 12.30 21.91
C THR A 499 -30.52 13.08 20.70
N LEU A 500 -29.65 14.08 20.84
CA LEU A 500 -29.20 14.86 19.69
C LEU A 500 -27.86 14.37 19.13
N HIS A 501 -27.90 13.77 17.95
CA HIS A 501 -26.73 13.58 17.11
C HIS A 501 -26.46 14.83 16.29
N GLY A 502 -25.33 15.51 16.51
CA GLY A 502 -24.94 16.66 15.71
C GLY A 502 -24.24 17.78 16.50
N SER A 503 -24.15 18.92 15.88
CA SER A 503 -23.52 20.11 16.41
C SER A 503 -24.47 21.30 16.30
N PHE A 504 -24.19 22.36 17.05
CA PHE A 504 -24.91 23.62 16.95
C PHE A 504 -24.06 24.67 16.26
N ARG A 505 -24.69 25.54 15.46
CA ARG A 505 -24.08 26.74 14.90
C ARG A 505 -24.74 27.98 15.49
N LEU A 506 -23.92 28.93 15.94
CA LEU A 506 -24.41 30.25 16.33
C LEU A 506 -24.65 31.10 15.07
N ASP A 507 -25.89 31.47 14.82
CA ASP A 507 -26.20 32.53 13.86
C ASP A 507 -25.90 33.89 14.52
N ALA A 508 -24.75 34.48 14.11
CA ALA A 508 -24.29 35.76 14.65
C ALA A 508 -25.25 36.93 14.37
N LYS A 509 -26.09 36.86 13.32
CA LYS A 509 -27.06 37.89 12.99
C LYS A 509 -28.28 37.84 13.92
N ASN A 510 -28.74 36.64 14.26
CA ASN A 510 -29.97 36.44 15.01
C ASN A 510 -29.73 36.02 16.48
N ARG A 511 -28.48 35.84 16.89
CA ARG A 511 -28.09 35.32 18.23
C ARG A 511 -28.81 34.00 18.57
N ARG A 512 -29.02 33.15 17.56
CA ARG A 512 -29.74 31.89 17.63
C ARG A 512 -28.78 30.73 17.42
N LEU A 513 -28.98 29.63 18.19
CA LEU A 513 -28.31 28.37 18.00
C LEU A 513 -29.11 27.53 17.01
N ASP A 514 -28.55 27.26 15.84
CA ASP A 514 -29.14 26.36 14.86
C ASP A 514 -28.54 24.97 14.96
N TRP A 515 -29.41 23.97 14.93
CA TRP A 515 -29.04 22.57 14.99
C TRP A 515 -28.55 22.07 13.63
N ILE A 516 -27.37 21.45 13.60
CA ILE A 516 -26.83 20.81 12.43
C ILE A 516 -26.93 19.30 12.64
N ARG A 517 -27.82 18.64 11.91
CA ARG A 517 -27.87 17.16 11.87
C ARG A 517 -26.62 16.64 11.17
N THR A 518 -25.83 15.82 11.85
CA THR A 518 -24.90 14.91 11.17
C THR A 518 -25.75 13.84 10.49
N ARG A 519 -25.62 13.69 9.17
CA ARG A 519 -26.20 12.54 8.48
C ARG A 519 -25.52 11.30 9.02
N ALA A 520 -26.31 10.36 9.56
CA ALA A 520 -25.85 9.07 10.05
C ALA A 520 -25.34 8.21 8.89
#